data_d04fbabbcb3367c63592ba7e6e87210c
#
_entry.id   d04fbabbcb3367c63592ba7e6e87210c
#
_cell.length_a   1.000
_cell.length_b   1.000
_cell.length_c   1.000
_cell.angle_alpha   90.00
_cell.angle_beta   90.00
_cell.angle_gamma   90.00
#
_symmetry.space_group_name_H-M   'P 1'
#
loop_
_entity.id
_entity.type
_entity.pdbx_description
1 polymer ?
#
loop_
_entity_poly.entity_id
_entity_poly.type
_entity_poly.pdbx_seq_one_letter_code
_entity_poly.pdbx_strand_id
1 'polypeptide(L)'
;MGSEMCIRDRVATVRALKSHGGVAKPDLSKPNAEAVRAGSANLARHIENLQNFGLPVCVAINAFPTDTAEEMDVIYDICAKAGVPCARSEVFAKGGEGGKALAETVLSILDDKAKVNYTYELNAPLADKIAAVAKKIYRAGGVSYTPAAKKTLDELTALGYGDLPVCIAKTQYSFSDNAKLTGAPEGFTLNVREVRLSAGAGFVVVVLSLIHI
;
A
#
# COMPACT_ATOMS: atom_id res chain seq x y z
N MET A 1 -15.41 -3.57 17.06
CA MET A 1 -16.16 -3.97 15.86
C MET A 1 -15.21 -4.75 14.98
N GLY A 2 -15.37 -6.06 14.96
CA GLY A 2 -14.64 -6.92 14.05
C GLY A 2 -15.06 -6.57 12.62
N SER A 3 -14.12 -6.19 11.78
CA SER A 3 -14.43 -6.05 10.37
C SER A 3 -14.61 -7.46 9.81
N GLU A 4 -15.82 -7.80 9.46
CA GLU A 4 -16.16 -9.08 8.85
C GLU A 4 -15.67 -9.24 7.40
N MET A 5 -14.93 -8.26 6.89
CA MET A 5 -14.33 -8.35 5.56
C MET A 5 -12.94 -8.96 5.62
N CYS A 6 -12.89 -10.27 5.43
CA CYS A 6 -11.65 -11.07 5.38
C CYS A 6 -10.95 -11.03 4.02
N ILE A 7 -11.14 -9.99 3.22
CA ILE A 7 -10.49 -9.81 1.91
C ILE A 7 -9.72 -8.51 1.88
N ARG A 8 -8.55 -8.54 1.22
CA ARG A 8 -7.80 -7.35 0.83
C ARG A 8 -7.67 -7.31 -0.69
N ASP A 9 -8.19 -6.25 -1.26
CA ASP A 9 -8.06 -5.96 -2.68
C ASP A 9 -6.96 -4.92 -2.94
N ARG A 10 -6.26 -5.09 -4.03
CA ARG A 10 -5.28 -4.14 -4.53
C ARG A 10 -5.70 -3.65 -5.90
N VAL A 11 -6.00 -2.37 -6.02
CA VAL A 11 -6.24 -1.76 -7.32
C VAL A 11 -4.90 -1.43 -7.97
N ALA A 12 -4.70 -1.92 -9.19
CA ALA A 12 -3.56 -1.61 -10.03
C ALA A 12 -4.03 -0.84 -11.28
N THR A 13 -3.20 0.06 -11.79
CA THR A 13 -3.40 0.71 -13.07
C THR A 13 -2.12 0.61 -13.90
N VAL A 14 -2.26 0.38 -15.20
CA VAL A 14 -1.13 0.39 -16.15
C VAL A 14 -0.33 1.68 -16.04
N ARG A 15 -1.03 2.84 -15.93
CA ARG A 15 -0.39 4.16 -15.80
C ARG A 15 0.50 4.29 -14.56
N ALA A 16 0.05 3.79 -13.41
CA ALA A 16 0.83 3.84 -12.19
C ALA A 16 2.11 2.99 -12.32
N LEU A 17 2.01 1.81 -12.91
CA LEU A 17 3.18 0.96 -13.14
C LEU A 17 4.14 1.56 -14.16
N LYS A 18 3.65 2.15 -15.26
CA LYS A 18 4.50 2.91 -16.20
C LYS A 18 5.24 4.06 -15.50
N SER A 19 4.56 4.78 -14.62
CA SER A 19 5.20 5.85 -13.84
C SER A 19 6.30 5.30 -12.92
N HIS A 20 6.08 4.18 -12.25
CA HIS A 20 7.11 3.50 -11.46
C HIS A 20 8.23 2.92 -12.33
N GLY A 21 7.97 2.61 -13.59
CA GLY A 21 8.95 2.22 -14.62
C GLY A 21 9.69 3.38 -15.27
N GLY A 22 9.50 4.61 -14.77
CA GLY A 22 10.25 5.80 -15.21
C GLY A 22 9.61 6.59 -16.35
N VAL A 23 8.38 6.27 -16.78
CA VAL A 23 7.67 7.02 -17.82
C VAL A 23 7.17 8.36 -17.28
N ALA A 24 7.45 9.44 -18.00
CA ALA A 24 6.99 10.78 -17.66
C ALA A 24 5.46 10.93 -17.79
N LYS A 25 4.86 11.80 -16.97
CA LYS A 25 3.40 11.99 -16.93
C LYS A 25 2.73 12.23 -18.30
N PRO A 26 3.28 13.04 -19.23
CA PRO A 26 2.67 13.24 -20.55
C PRO A 26 2.62 12.00 -21.44
N ASP A 27 3.50 11.03 -21.19
CA ASP A 27 3.67 9.84 -22.03
C ASP A 27 2.95 8.59 -21.45
N LEU A 28 2.30 8.69 -20.29
CA LEU A 28 1.63 7.56 -19.64
C LEU A 28 0.48 6.94 -20.46
N SER A 29 -0.08 7.67 -21.43
CA SER A 29 -1.11 7.16 -22.35
C SER A 29 -0.55 6.38 -23.53
N LYS A 30 0.77 6.47 -23.81
CA LYS A 30 1.42 5.75 -24.90
C LYS A 30 1.69 4.31 -24.49
N PRO A 31 1.48 3.31 -25.36
CA PRO A 31 1.79 1.91 -25.07
C PRO A 31 3.25 1.72 -24.68
N ASN A 32 3.50 1.02 -23.57
CA ASN A 32 4.85 0.69 -23.11
C ASN A 32 4.84 -0.46 -22.09
N ALA A 33 4.76 -1.71 -22.57
CA ALA A 33 4.75 -2.90 -21.73
C ALA A 33 6.07 -3.11 -20.97
N GLU A 34 7.21 -2.67 -21.52
CA GLU A 34 8.49 -2.74 -20.83
C GLU A 34 8.51 -1.85 -19.57
N ALA A 35 7.97 -0.64 -19.66
CA ALA A 35 7.86 0.21 -18.50
C ALA A 35 6.90 -0.35 -17.44
N VAL A 36 5.81 -1.00 -17.86
CA VAL A 36 4.91 -1.74 -16.93
C VAL A 36 5.71 -2.82 -16.22
N ARG A 37 6.52 -3.59 -16.94
CA ARG A 37 7.39 -4.64 -16.38
C ARG A 37 8.44 -4.07 -15.42
N ALA A 38 9.10 -2.98 -15.79
CA ALA A 38 10.08 -2.32 -14.93
C ALA A 38 9.44 -1.78 -13.63
N GLY A 39 8.22 -1.23 -13.71
CA GLY A 39 7.49 -0.72 -12.54
C GLY A 39 6.77 -1.77 -11.70
N SER A 40 6.75 -3.02 -12.14
CA SER A 40 5.98 -4.10 -11.53
C SER A 40 6.46 -4.50 -10.12
N ALA A 41 7.70 -4.20 -9.76
CA ALA A 41 8.21 -4.40 -8.41
C ALA A 41 7.37 -3.68 -7.34
N ASN A 42 6.77 -2.53 -7.69
CA ASN A 42 5.86 -1.82 -6.80
C ASN A 42 4.59 -2.64 -6.51
N LEU A 43 3.96 -3.19 -7.55
CA LEU A 43 2.77 -4.03 -7.39
C LEU A 43 3.10 -5.31 -6.61
N ALA A 44 4.18 -5.99 -6.97
CA ALA A 44 4.61 -7.22 -6.27
C ALA A 44 4.82 -6.97 -4.77
N ARG A 45 5.46 -5.87 -4.38
CA ARG A 45 5.62 -5.48 -2.98
C ARG A 45 4.30 -5.20 -2.27
N HIS A 46 3.35 -4.55 -2.94
CA HIS A 46 2.02 -4.35 -2.36
C HIS A 46 1.27 -5.67 -2.15
N ILE A 47 1.36 -6.60 -3.09
CA ILE A 47 0.76 -7.94 -2.94
C ILE A 47 1.40 -8.66 -1.75
N GLU A 48 2.73 -8.71 -1.68
CA GLU A 48 3.48 -9.31 -0.56
C GLU A 48 3.04 -8.71 0.79
N ASN A 49 2.96 -7.39 0.88
CA ASN A 49 2.52 -6.72 2.10
C ASN A 49 1.10 -7.13 2.52
N LEU A 50 0.18 -7.28 1.57
CA LEU A 50 -1.19 -7.71 1.85
C LEU A 50 -1.25 -9.19 2.25
N GLN A 51 -0.49 -10.07 1.59
CA GLN A 51 -0.38 -11.49 1.95
C GLN A 51 0.17 -11.67 3.37
N ASN A 52 1.11 -10.83 3.80
CA ASN A 52 1.66 -10.85 5.15
C ASN A 52 0.63 -10.57 6.25
N PHE A 53 -0.51 -9.94 5.92
CA PHE A 53 -1.64 -9.82 6.84
C PHE A 53 -2.44 -11.11 7.02
N GLY A 54 -2.11 -12.20 6.30
CA GLY A 54 -2.76 -13.51 6.44
C GLY A 54 -4.16 -13.58 5.82
N LEU A 55 -4.55 -12.61 5.02
CA LEU A 55 -5.86 -12.54 4.36
C LEU A 55 -5.76 -12.91 2.88
N PRO A 56 -6.82 -13.48 2.28
CA PRO A 56 -6.90 -13.65 0.84
C PRO A 56 -6.74 -12.31 0.12
N VAL A 57 -5.99 -12.31 -0.98
CA VAL A 57 -5.69 -11.11 -1.76
C VAL A 57 -6.10 -11.32 -3.20
N CYS A 58 -6.75 -10.33 -3.81
CA CYS A 58 -6.93 -10.25 -5.25
C CYS A 58 -6.46 -8.89 -5.79
N VAL A 59 -6.13 -8.84 -7.07
CA VAL A 59 -5.75 -7.63 -7.77
C VAL A 59 -6.85 -7.23 -8.75
N ALA A 60 -7.35 -6.00 -8.61
CA ALA A 60 -8.27 -5.37 -9.56
C ALA A 60 -7.46 -4.49 -10.53
N ILE A 61 -7.45 -4.81 -11.81
CA ILE A 61 -6.88 -3.93 -12.84
C ILE A 61 -7.97 -2.89 -13.19
N ASN A 62 -7.79 -1.66 -12.72
CA ASN A 62 -8.65 -0.56 -13.17
C ASN A 62 -8.22 -0.14 -14.56
N ALA A 63 -8.92 -0.69 -15.56
CA ALA A 63 -8.55 -0.55 -16.97
C ALA A 63 -9.03 0.79 -17.56
N PHE A 64 -8.16 1.42 -18.32
CA PHE A 64 -8.45 2.62 -19.10
C PHE A 64 -8.51 2.29 -20.60
N PRO A 65 -9.25 3.06 -21.41
CA PRO A 65 -9.36 2.81 -22.86
C PRO A 65 -8.03 2.84 -23.62
N THR A 66 -7.00 3.45 -23.04
CA THR A 66 -5.66 3.54 -23.63
C THR A 66 -4.74 2.38 -23.25
N ASP A 67 -5.17 1.51 -22.34
CA ASP A 67 -4.37 0.39 -21.89
C ASP A 67 -4.41 -0.74 -22.93
N THR A 68 -3.26 -1.28 -23.29
CA THR A 68 -3.17 -2.36 -24.28
C THR A 68 -3.27 -3.73 -23.61
N ALA A 69 -3.63 -4.75 -24.40
CA ALA A 69 -3.66 -6.13 -23.93
C ALA A 69 -2.28 -6.56 -23.41
N GLU A 70 -1.21 -6.25 -24.14
CA GLU A 70 0.16 -6.58 -23.76
C GLU A 70 0.58 -5.97 -22.41
N GLU A 71 0.18 -4.71 -22.14
CA GLU A 71 0.43 -4.07 -20.84
C GLU A 71 -0.34 -4.74 -19.70
N MET A 72 -1.57 -5.17 -19.95
CA MET A 72 -2.38 -5.89 -18.96
C MET A 72 -1.85 -7.30 -18.71
N ASP A 73 -1.36 -7.99 -19.75
CA ASP A 73 -0.77 -9.32 -19.64
C ASP A 73 0.44 -9.31 -18.69
N VAL A 74 1.24 -8.25 -18.69
CA VAL A 74 2.32 -8.09 -17.70
C VAL A 74 1.78 -8.10 -16.26
N ILE A 75 0.63 -7.47 -16.01
CA ILE A 75 0.02 -7.45 -14.66
C ILE A 75 -0.52 -8.85 -14.30
N TYR A 76 -1.16 -9.54 -15.24
CA TYR A 76 -1.62 -10.92 -15.04
C TYR A 76 -0.44 -11.86 -14.70
N ASP A 77 0.69 -11.74 -15.40
CA ASP A 77 1.90 -12.51 -15.14
C ASP A 77 2.46 -12.28 -13.73
N ILE A 78 2.44 -11.02 -13.26
CA ILE A 78 2.90 -10.69 -11.91
C ILE A 78 1.99 -11.32 -10.86
N CYS A 79 0.68 -11.21 -11.05
CA CYS A 79 -0.30 -11.79 -10.15
C CYS A 79 -0.18 -13.32 -10.10
N ALA A 80 -0.02 -13.96 -11.25
CA ALA A 80 0.19 -15.40 -11.37
C ALA A 80 1.45 -15.85 -10.62
N LYS A 81 2.58 -15.13 -10.78
CA LYS A 81 3.83 -15.40 -10.05
C LYS A 81 3.69 -15.22 -8.54
N ALA A 82 2.86 -14.28 -8.11
CA ALA A 82 2.57 -14.05 -6.69
C ALA A 82 1.51 -15.01 -6.13
N GLY A 83 0.90 -15.87 -6.96
CA GLY A 83 -0.15 -16.79 -6.55
C GLY A 83 -1.45 -16.11 -6.13
N VAL A 84 -1.75 -14.93 -6.69
CA VAL A 84 -2.98 -14.18 -6.39
C VAL A 84 -3.85 -14.04 -7.63
N PRO A 85 -5.18 -14.19 -7.51
CA PRO A 85 -6.10 -13.95 -8.61
C PRO A 85 -6.13 -12.48 -8.99
N CYS A 86 -6.42 -12.22 -10.27
CA CYS A 86 -6.47 -10.89 -10.84
C CYS A 86 -7.65 -10.78 -11.80
N ALA A 87 -8.39 -9.68 -11.74
CA ALA A 87 -9.50 -9.42 -12.64
C ALA A 87 -9.47 -7.98 -13.17
N ARG A 88 -9.88 -7.84 -14.43
CA ARG A 88 -10.09 -6.55 -15.07
C ARG A 88 -11.37 -5.90 -14.55
N SER A 89 -11.31 -4.63 -14.23
CA SER A 89 -12.44 -3.79 -13.85
C SER A 89 -12.62 -2.66 -14.85
N GLU A 90 -13.81 -2.58 -15.43
CA GLU A 90 -14.23 -1.55 -16.38
C GLU A 90 -15.50 -0.81 -15.89
N VAL A 91 -15.67 -0.73 -14.59
CA VAL A 91 -16.89 -0.15 -13.98
C VAL A 91 -17.14 1.29 -14.39
N PHE A 92 -16.08 2.06 -14.65
CA PHE A 92 -16.21 3.43 -15.13
C PHE A 92 -16.90 3.51 -16.52
N ALA A 93 -16.56 2.61 -17.42
CA ALA A 93 -17.08 2.61 -18.80
C ALA A 93 -18.39 1.82 -18.94
N LYS A 94 -18.58 0.76 -18.15
CA LYS A 94 -19.65 -0.24 -18.34
C LYS A 94 -20.58 -0.39 -17.12
N GLY A 95 -20.41 0.45 -16.08
CA GLY A 95 -21.18 0.31 -14.85
C GLY A 95 -21.00 -1.06 -14.19
N GLY A 96 -22.05 -1.61 -13.59
CA GLY A 96 -22.01 -2.88 -12.87
C GLY A 96 -21.53 -4.06 -13.71
N GLU A 97 -21.86 -4.11 -14.99
CA GLU A 97 -21.40 -5.17 -15.90
C GLU A 97 -19.87 -5.21 -16.01
N GLY A 98 -19.21 -4.04 -15.98
CA GLY A 98 -17.75 -3.95 -16.00
C GLY A 98 -17.06 -4.44 -14.73
N GLY A 99 -17.80 -4.69 -13.65
CA GLY A 99 -17.30 -5.19 -12.37
C GLY A 99 -17.57 -6.68 -12.10
N LYS A 100 -18.34 -7.34 -12.94
CA LYS A 100 -18.80 -8.72 -12.72
C LYS A 100 -17.65 -9.71 -12.51
N ALA A 101 -16.67 -9.72 -13.40
CA ALA A 101 -15.50 -10.60 -13.31
C ALA A 101 -14.71 -10.36 -12.00
N LEU A 102 -14.58 -9.11 -11.56
CA LEU A 102 -13.95 -8.80 -10.28
C LEU A 102 -14.76 -9.33 -9.12
N ALA A 103 -16.08 -9.15 -9.13
CA ALA A 103 -16.96 -9.68 -8.07
C ALA A 103 -16.89 -11.20 -7.97
N GLU A 104 -16.92 -11.92 -9.09
CA GLU A 104 -16.76 -13.38 -9.14
C GLU A 104 -15.37 -13.80 -8.60
N THR A 105 -14.31 -13.09 -8.96
CA THR A 105 -12.96 -13.33 -8.44
C THR A 105 -12.92 -13.15 -6.92
N VAL A 106 -13.51 -12.07 -6.39
CA VAL A 106 -13.58 -11.83 -4.95
C VAL A 106 -14.35 -12.95 -4.26
N LEU A 107 -15.51 -13.36 -4.77
CA LEU A 107 -16.31 -14.44 -4.21
C LEU A 107 -15.55 -15.78 -4.17
N SER A 108 -14.71 -16.04 -5.17
CA SER A 108 -13.93 -17.29 -5.26
C SER A 108 -12.83 -17.43 -4.21
N ILE A 109 -12.40 -16.34 -3.59
CA ILE A 109 -11.32 -16.32 -2.60
C ILE A 109 -11.79 -16.01 -1.18
N LEU A 110 -13.11 -15.89 -0.96
CA LEU A 110 -13.66 -15.70 0.37
C LEU A 110 -13.26 -16.87 1.28
N ASP A 111 -12.68 -16.56 2.44
CA ASP A 111 -12.31 -17.53 3.45
C ASP A 111 -12.68 -17.00 4.84
N ASP A 112 -13.73 -17.54 5.42
CA ASP A 112 -14.24 -17.19 6.76
C ASP A 112 -13.29 -17.62 7.89
N LYS A 113 -12.27 -18.42 7.59
CA LYS A 113 -11.27 -18.92 8.56
C LYS A 113 -9.98 -18.11 8.53
N ALA A 114 -9.84 -17.15 7.62
CA ALA A 114 -8.66 -16.32 7.51
C ALA A 114 -8.43 -15.52 8.81
N LYS A 115 -7.18 -15.52 9.30
CA LYS A 115 -6.80 -14.79 10.51
C LYS A 115 -5.89 -13.64 10.16
N VAL A 116 -6.18 -12.46 10.72
CA VAL A 116 -5.34 -11.28 10.52
C VAL A 116 -4.04 -11.41 11.31
N ASN A 117 -2.92 -11.25 10.63
CA ASN A 117 -1.60 -11.12 11.23
C ASN A 117 -1.29 -9.62 11.42
N TYR A 118 -1.11 -9.20 12.65
CA TYR A 118 -0.77 -7.81 12.94
C TYR A 118 0.71 -7.52 12.69
N THR A 119 1.01 -6.28 12.28
CA THR A 119 2.39 -5.85 11.99
C THR A 119 3.23 -5.73 13.25
N TYR A 120 2.61 -5.43 14.38
CA TYR A 120 3.24 -5.23 15.68
C TYR A 120 2.29 -5.62 16.83
N GLU A 121 2.85 -5.83 18.02
CA GLU A 121 2.08 -6.03 19.24
C GLU A 121 1.53 -4.69 19.76
N LEU A 122 0.26 -4.66 20.19
CA LEU A 122 -0.41 -3.43 20.58
C LEU A 122 0.20 -2.77 21.83
N ASN A 123 0.74 -3.57 22.74
CA ASN A 123 1.42 -3.12 23.97
C ASN A 123 2.89 -2.74 23.76
N ALA A 124 3.41 -2.83 22.54
CA ALA A 124 4.78 -2.37 22.25
C ALA A 124 4.88 -0.83 22.35
N PRO A 125 6.04 -0.26 22.67
CA PRO A 125 6.26 1.19 22.64
C PRO A 125 5.90 1.81 21.27
N LEU A 126 5.41 3.05 21.25
CA LEU A 126 5.00 3.73 20.00
C LEU A 126 6.14 3.77 18.97
N ALA A 127 7.38 4.00 19.40
CA ALA A 127 8.55 4.01 18.50
C ALA A 127 8.79 2.64 17.86
N ASP A 128 8.59 1.55 18.60
CA ASP A 128 8.76 0.19 18.10
C ASP A 128 7.65 -0.20 17.12
N LYS A 129 6.42 0.25 17.35
CA LYS A 129 5.30 0.10 16.40
C LYS A 129 5.61 0.79 15.08
N ILE A 130 6.11 2.03 15.15
CA ILE A 130 6.52 2.81 13.95
C ILE A 130 7.66 2.09 13.23
N ALA A 131 8.68 1.63 13.96
CA ALA A 131 9.80 0.90 13.39
C ALA A 131 9.38 -0.43 12.75
N ALA A 132 8.44 -1.15 13.35
CA ALA A 132 7.90 -2.39 12.82
C ALA A 132 7.18 -2.16 11.46
N VAL A 133 6.34 -1.12 11.36
CA VAL A 133 5.68 -0.75 10.10
C VAL A 133 6.71 -0.30 9.07
N ALA A 134 7.66 0.57 9.44
CA ALA A 134 8.72 1.03 8.56
C ALA A 134 9.52 -0.15 7.97
N LYS A 135 9.89 -1.12 8.80
CA LYS A 135 10.69 -2.27 8.39
C LYS A 135 9.87 -3.30 7.59
N LYS A 136 8.69 -3.70 8.09
CA LYS A 136 7.91 -4.80 7.50
C LYS A 136 7.14 -4.38 6.24
N ILE A 137 6.58 -3.15 6.22
CA ILE A 137 5.73 -2.67 5.13
C ILE A 137 6.52 -1.84 4.12
N TYR A 138 7.34 -0.89 4.60
CA TYR A 138 8.11 0.00 3.75
C TYR A 138 9.47 -0.56 3.36
N ARG A 139 9.98 -1.60 4.05
CA ARG A 139 11.35 -2.14 3.90
C ARG A 139 12.44 -1.09 4.15
N ALA A 140 12.13 -0.10 4.97
CA ALA A 140 13.11 0.88 5.41
C ALA A 140 14.18 0.24 6.31
N GLY A 141 15.43 0.71 6.20
CA GLY A 141 16.52 0.28 7.06
C GLY A 141 16.49 0.92 8.45
N GLY A 142 15.77 2.06 8.58
CA GLY A 142 15.64 2.78 9.83
C GLY A 142 14.58 3.86 9.78
N VAL A 143 14.34 4.49 10.93
CA VAL A 143 13.41 5.61 11.10
C VAL A 143 14.15 6.78 11.71
N SER A 144 13.97 7.96 11.16
CA SER A 144 14.42 9.22 11.78
C SER A 144 13.22 10.07 12.19
N TYR A 145 13.43 10.91 13.17
CA TYR A 145 12.39 11.78 13.72
C TYR A 145 12.88 13.23 13.72
N THR A 146 12.03 14.17 13.33
CA THR A 146 12.30 15.57 13.64
C THR A 146 12.28 15.79 15.18
N PRO A 147 12.96 16.82 15.70
CA PRO A 147 12.91 17.12 17.15
C PRO A 147 11.47 17.29 17.65
N ALA A 148 10.59 17.91 16.87
CA ALA A 148 9.19 18.10 17.22
C ALA A 148 8.44 16.74 17.28
N ALA A 149 8.62 15.89 16.27
CA ALA A 149 7.99 14.57 16.25
C ALA A 149 8.44 13.70 17.43
N LYS A 150 9.74 13.73 17.76
CA LYS A 150 10.30 13.00 18.90
C LYS A 150 9.72 13.49 20.21
N LYS A 151 9.66 14.82 20.43
CA LYS A 151 9.07 15.42 21.61
C LYS A 151 7.61 15.00 21.80
N THR A 152 6.79 15.11 20.74
CA THR A 152 5.37 14.71 20.81
C THR A 152 5.23 13.20 21.10
N LEU A 153 6.09 12.35 20.54
CA LEU A 153 6.06 10.91 20.79
C LEU A 153 6.32 10.60 22.28
N ASP A 154 7.30 11.28 22.89
CA ASP A 154 7.66 11.13 24.29
C ASP A 154 6.53 11.67 25.21
N GLU A 155 5.93 12.83 24.87
CA GLU A 155 4.78 13.41 25.58
C GLU A 155 3.56 12.47 25.56
N LEU A 156 3.21 11.90 24.39
CA LEU A 156 2.09 10.97 24.27
C LEU A 156 2.33 9.69 25.10
N THR A 157 3.56 9.22 25.14
CA THR A 157 3.92 8.07 25.97
C THR A 157 3.76 8.39 27.46
N ALA A 158 4.23 9.56 27.90
CA ALA A 158 4.11 10.01 29.30
C ALA A 158 2.65 10.24 29.73
N LEU A 159 1.79 10.64 28.81
CA LEU A 159 0.35 10.82 29.03
C LEU A 159 -0.46 9.52 29.02
N GLY A 160 0.18 8.36 28.83
CA GLY A 160 -0.47 7.05 28.88
C GLY A 160 -1.07 6.59 27.54
N TYR A 161 -0.73 7.24 26.42
CA TYR A 161 -1.18 6.84 25.07
C TYR A 161 -0.24 5.84 24.39
N GLY A 162 0.70 5.24 25.11
CA GLY A 162 1.69 4.29 24.60
C GLY A 162 1.09 3.05 23.94
N ASP A 163 -0.06 2.58 24.43
CA ASP A 163 -0.74 1.39 23.92
C ASP A 163 -1.64 1.64 22.72
N LEU A 164 -1.84 2.92 22.30
CA LEU A 164 -2.63 3.20 21.11
C LEU A 164 -1.96 2.67 19.84
N PRO A 165 -2.75 2.18 18.86
CA PRO A 165 -2.22 1.81 17.55
C PRO A 165 -1.66 3.02 16.81
N VAL A 166 -0.71 2.78 15.90
CA VAL A 166 -0.15 3.81 15.01
C VAL A 166 -0.74 3.70 13.61
N CYS A 167 -1.06 4.85 13.03
CA CYS A 167 -1.46 5.00 11.65
C CYS A 167 -0.43 5.85 10.92
N ILE A 168 0.32 5.25 9.98
CA ILE A 168 1.31 6.00 9.20
C ILE A 168 0.60 6.68 8.01
N ALA A 169 0.60 8.02 8.02
CA ALA A 169 0.14 8.81 6.90
C ALA A 169 1.16 8.70 5.77
N LYS A 170 0.76 7.97 4.73
CA LYS A 170 1.61 7.55 3.61
C LYS A 170 2.20 8.74 2.84
N THR A 171 3.24 8.44 2.07
CA THR A 171 3.81 9.35 1.08
C THR A 171 3.01 9.30 -0.22
N GLN A 172 3.11 10.35 -1.04
CA GLN A 172 2.57 10.37 -2.40
C GLN A 172 3.38 9.51 -3.39
N TYR A 173 4.53 8.99 -2.97
CA TYR A 173 5.46 8.22 -3.82
C TYR A 173 5.44 6.72 -3.55
N SER A 174 4.42 6.19 -2.88
CA SER A 174 4.23 4.80 -2.51
C SER A 174 5.05 4.36 -1.29
N PHE A 175 6.26 3.79 -1.45
CA PHE A 175 7.03 3.21 -0.35
C PHE A 175 8.12 4.12 0.23
N SER A 176 8.35 5.30 -0.33
CA SER A 176 9.36 6.24 0.17
C SER A 176 8.81 7.65 0.22
N ASP A 177 9.37 8.49 1.08
CA ASP A 177 9.17 9.94 1.11
C ASP A 177 10.08 10.68 0.11
N ASN A 178 10.95 9.95 -0.60
CA ASN A 178 11.84 10.48 -1.63
C ASN A 178 11.32 10.18 -3.04
N ALA A 179 10.98 11.23 -3.81
CA ALA A 179 10.46 11.12 -5.18
C ALA A 179 11.39 10.38 -6.16
N LYS A 180 12.69 10.30 -5.87
CA LYS A 180 13.68 9.62 -6.71
C LYS A 180 13.69 8.11 -6.50
N LEU A 181 13.12 7.62 -5.41
CA LEU A 181 13.05 6.21 -5.08
C LEU A 181 11.72 5.64 -5.58
N THR A 182 11.69 5.18 -6.83
CA THR A 182 10.53 4.58 -7.47
C THR A 182 10.51 3.05 -7.30
N GLY A 183 9.42 2.40 -7.71
CA GLY A 183 9.29 0.94 -7.65
C GLY A 183 9.11 0.42 -6.22
N ALA A 184 10.03 -0.39 -5.76
CA ALA A 184 10.05 -0.99 -4.42
C ALA A 184 11.42 -0.79 -3.75
N PRO A 185 11.75 0.42 -3.31
CA PRO A 185 13.03 0.70 -2.65
C PRO A 185 13.17 -0.03 -1.31
N GLU A 186 14.41 -0.27 -0.90
CA GLU A 186 14.76 -0.94 0.37
C GLU A 186 15.92 -0.21 1.06
N GLY A 187 16.05 -0.40 2.39
CA GLY A 187 17.20 0.05 3.16
C GLY A 187 17.31 1.57 3.39
N PHE A 188 16.36 2.35 2.89
CA PHE A 188 16.33 3.80 3.10
C PHE A 188 15.89 4.16 4.51
N THR A 189 16.13 5.40 4.93
CA THR A 189 15.62 5.92 6.20
C THR A 189 14.25 6.54 5.99
N LEU A 190 13.24 6.10 6.75
CA LEU A 190 11.89 6.68 6.75
C LEU A 190 11.87 7.89 7.69
N ASN A 191 11.51 9.07 7.17
CA ASN A 191 11.58 10.31 7.94
C ASN A 191 10.22 10.66 8.53
N VAL A 192 10.07 10.54 9.86
CA VAL A 192 8.88 10.98 10.59
C VAL A 192 8.98 12.46 10.87
N ARG A 193 8.11 13.22 10.23
CA ARG A 193 8.08 14.68 10.34
C ARG A 193 7.27 15.17 11.53
N GLU A 194 6.14 14.53 11.77
CA GLU A 194 5.19 14.94 12.81
C GLU A 194 4.47 13.72 13.36
N VAL A 195 4.07 13.82 14.62
CA VAL A 195 3.22 12.83 15.30
C VAL A 195 2.02 13.58 15.88
N ARG A 196 0.82 13.02 15.73
CA ARG A 196 -0.43 13.61 16.22
C ARG A 196 -1.28 12.57 16.91
N LEU A 197 -1.92 12.97 18.02
CA LEU A 197 -2.96 12.14 18.63
C LEU A 197 -4.29 12.35 17.89
N SER A 198 -4.91 11.29 17.45
CA SER A 198 -6.30 11.25 16.99
C SER A 198 -7.18 10.67 18.09
N ALA A 199 -7.44 11.48 19.12
CA ALA A 199 -8.07 11.03 20.35
C ALA A 199 -9.46 10.42 20.14
N GLY A 200 -10.29 11.05 19.30
CA GLY A 200 -11.63 10.54 18.99
C GLY A 200 -11.66 9.24 18.22
N ALA A 201 -10.59 8.91 17.49
CA ALA A 201 -10.45 7.66 16.74
C ALA A 201 -9.59 6.61 17.46
N GLY A 202 -8.91 6.98 18.55
CA GLY A 202 -8.13 6.07 19.38
C GLY A 202 -6.85 5.57 18.75
N PHE A 203 -6.13 6.40 17.99
CA PHE A 203 -4.83 6.05 17.43
C PHE A 203 -3.89 7.26 17.29
N VAL A 204 -2.60 6.97 17.12
CA VAL A 204 -1.56 7.96 16.87
C VAL A 204 -1.25 8.03 15.39
N VAL A 205 -1.35 9.24 14.80
CA VAL A 205 -1.01 9.49 13.39
C VAL A 205 0.46 9.85 13.27
N VAL A 206 1.17 9.17 12.39
CA VAL A 206 2.59 9.40 12.07
C VAL A 206 2.67 9.98 10.66
N VAL A 207 3.12 11.22 10.53
CA VAL A 207 3.19 11.94 9.25
C VAL A 207 4.60 11.87 8.69
N LEU A 208 4.76 11.36 7.46
CA LEU A 208 6.04 11.19 6.80
C LEU A 208 6.43 12.37 5.91
N SER A 209 5.49 12.95 5.19
CA SER A 209 5.76 14.08 4.28
C SER A 209 4.63 15.11 4.31
N LEU A 210 4.92 16.32 3.85
CA LEU A 210 3.85 17.29 3.57
C LEU A 210 3.12 16.88 2.31
N ILE A 211 1.85 16.54 2.47
CA ILE A 211 0.89 16.67 1.38
C ILE A 211 0.43 18.13 1.45
N HIS A 212 0.92 18.95 0.52
CA HIS A 212 0.25 20.22 0.27
C HIS A 212 -1.08 19.89 -0.40
N ILE A 213 -2.15 20.01 0.36
CA ILE A 213 -3.52 20.03 -0.14
C ILE A 213 -3.79 21.43 -0.65
#